data_702d23b6df48f986152afab8398e8a5f
#
_entry.id   702d23b6df48f986152afab8398e8a5f
#
_cell.length_a   1.000
_cell.length_b   1.000
_cell.length_c   1.000
_cell.angle_alpha   90.00
_cell.angle_beta   90.00
_cell.angle_gamma   90.00
#
_symmetry.space_group_name_H-M   'P 1'
#
loop_
_entity.id
_entity.type
_entity.pdbx_description
1 polymer ?
#
loop_
_entity_poly.entity_id
_entity_poly.type
_entity_poly.pdbx_seq_one_letter_code
_entity_poly.pdbx_strand_id
1 'polypeptide(L)'
;VSDIYPVRTSAAAALHALPGLAHAGGRDKPPQSPQPSAAAREIDRLGQMGAHLRFVDTDGYPALLGLLEDAPPVIAVQGDCRLLDRRAVALVGGRNASANGQRLAETLAAGIAAAGLVVVSGMARGIDAAAHQGALPSGRTVAVIAGGLDCPYPPEHTDLQRQIAEGGAVVAEAPLGTTPQSRHFPRRNRIIAGLVLGVVVVEAAQRSGSLITARLAQEAGRELFAVPGSPLDPRARGANDLLREGAHLTETAADVLDNLPDHPSREGIGRSPLFARGLPPGLSAPDSFLEPPELSPSETPGGRIPPKQVLDLLESSPTPVDDLVRRCQFSAAAVMAALLELELAGRVETLPGNRVALVTGPAS
;
A
#
# COMPACT_ATOMS: atom_id res chain seq x y z
N VAL A 1 -14.81 -27.64 -20.23
CA VAL A 1 -14.92 -26.40 -19.39
C VAL A 1 -13.56 -25.75 -19.20
N SER A 2 -12.43 -26.48 -19.44
CA SER A 2 -11.05 -25.98 -19.35
C SER A 2 -10.64 -25.00 -20.46
N ASP A 3 -11.45 -24.77 -21.48
CA ASP A 3 -11.07 -24.01 -22.69
C ASP A 3 -11.44 -22.52 -22.65
N ILE A 4 -12.17 -22.05 -21.63
CA ILE A 4 -12.70 -20.68 -21.60
C ILE A 4 -11.73 -19.70 -20.91
N TYR A 5 -10.93 -20.17 -19.95
CA TYR A 5 -9.86 -19.39 -19.32
C TYR A 5 -8.58 -20.23 -19.25
N PRO A 6 -7.78 -20.25 -20.31
CA PRO A 6 -6.47 -20.87 -20.23
C PRO A 6 -5.70 -20.19 -19.09
N VAL A 7 -5.12 -20.97 -18.18
CA VAL A 7 -4.18 -20.48 -17.17
C VAL A 7 -3.13 -19.65 -17.89
N ARG A 8 -3.10 -18.35 -17.65
CA ARG A 8 -2.16 -17.44 -18.31
C ARG A 8 -0.79 -17.69 -17.72
N THR A 9 0.06 -18.36 -18.45
CA THR A 9 1.41 -18.76 -18.03
C THR A 9 2.40 -17.59 -18.00
N SER A 10 2.02 -16.40 -18.49
CA SER A 10 2.88 -15.21 -18.47
C SER A 10 2.08 -13.91 -18.45
N ALA A 11 2.69 -12.85 -17.90
CA ALA A 11 2.13 -11.49 -17.91
C ALA A 11 1.85 -10.99 -19.35
N ALA A 12 2.67 -11.35 -20.33
CA ALA A 12 2.44 -11.02 -21.74
C ALA A 12 1.15 -11.66 -22.28
N ALA A 13 0.91 -12.94 -21.96
CA ALA A 13 -0.31 -13.63 -22.34
C ALA A 13 -1.55 -13.01 -21.68
N ALA A 14 -1.44 -12.57 -20.41
CA ALA A 14 -2.48 -11.86 -19.70
C ALA A 14 -2.80 -10.51 -20.38
N LEU A 15 -1.79 -9.71 -20.72
CA LEU A 15 -1.95 -8.44 -21.43
C LEU A 15 -2.63 -8.60 -22.79
N HIS A 16 -2.28 -9.63 -23.54
CA HIS A 16 -2.94 -9.93 -24.83
C HIS A 16 -4.42 -10.30 -24.67
N ALA A 17 -4.82 -10.85 -23.54
CA ALA A 17 -6.20 -11.23 -23.28
C ALA A 17 -7.09 -10.07 -22.80
N LEU A 18 -6.51 -8.99 -22.26
CA LEU A 18 -7.25 -7.85 -21.69
C LEU A 18 -8.32 -7.28 -22.62
N PRO A 19 -8.06 -7.05 -23.94
CA PRO A 19 -9.09 -6.53 -24.83
C PRO A 19 -10.31 -7.46 -24.96
N GLY A 20 -10.06 -8.78 -25.05
CA GLY A 20 -11.14 -9.78 -25.13
C GLY A 20 -11.97 -9.86 -23.84
N LEU A 21 -11.31 -9.82 -22.69
CA LEU A 21 -11.99 -9.81 -21.39
C LEU A 21 -12.83 -8.55 -21.21
N ALA A 22 -12.29 -7.39 -21.57
CA ALA A 22 -13.01 -6.11 -21.48
C ALA A 22 -14.24 -6.10 -22.39
N HIS A 23 -14.13 -6.64 -23.61
CA HIS A 23 -15.25 -6.79 -24.54
C HIS A 23 -16.32 -7.75 -24.00
N ALA A 24 -15.90 -8.89 -23.43
CA ALA A 24 -16.81 -9.86 -22.80
C ALA A 24 -17.54 -9.25 -21.59
N GLY A 25 -16.90 -8.30 -20.86
CA GLY A 25 -17.51 -7.52 -19.78
C GLY A 25 -18.41 -6.38 -20.25
N GLY A 26 -18.58 -6.19 -21.57
CA GLY A 26 -19.47 -5.18 -22.16
C GLY A 26 -18.84 -3.81 -22.40
N ARG A 27 -17.50 -3.73 -22.48
CA ARG A 27 -16.80 -2.48 -22.81
C ARG A 27 -16.62 -2.33 -24.32
N ASP A 28 -17.18 -1.28 -24.93
CA ASP A 28 -17.08 -1.03 -26.37
C ASP A 28 -15.64 -0.68 -26.80
N LYS A 29 -14.89 0.03 -25.95
CA LYS A 29 -13.49 0.38 -26.20
C LYS A 29 -12.60 -0.34 -25.18
N PRO A 30 -11.94 -1.45 -25.57
CA PRO A 30 -11.06 -2.16 -24.67
C PRO A 30 -9.85 -1.31 -24.29
N PRO A 31 -9.26 -1.52 -23.10
CA PRO A 31 -8.02 -0.86 -22.69
C PRO A 31 -6.92 -1.23 -23.70
N GLN A 32 -6.14 -0.23 -24.10
CA GLN A 32 -4.98 -0.48 -24.94
C GLN A 32 -3.82 -0.96 -24.03
N SER A 33 -3.26 -2.12 -24.36
CA SER A 33 -2.02 -2.57 -23.72
C SER A 33 -0.86 -1.65 -24.10
N PRO A 34 0.00 -1.26 -23.14
CA PRO A 34 1.20 -0.49 -23.44
C PRO A 34 2.05 -1.22 -24.49
N GLN A 35 2.62 -0.46 -25.42
CA GLN A 35 3.56 -1.04 -26.38
C GLN A 35 4.85 -1.47 -25.68
N PRO A 36 5.41 -2.66 -25.95
CA PRO A 36 6.67 -3.10 -25.36
C PRO A 36 7.81 -2.09 -25.49
N SER A 37 7.85 -1.37 -26.63
CA SER A 37 8.83 -0.29 -26.87
C SER A 37 8.65 0.92 -25.93
N ALA A 38 7.46 1.18 -25.43
CA ALA A 38 7.24 2.25 -24.44
C ALA A 38 7.79 1.83 -23.07
N ALA A 39 7.54 0.59 -22.65
CA ALA A 39 8.11 0.04 -21.43
C ALA A 39 9.65 -0.01 -21.48
N ALA A 40 10.24 -0.44 -22.60
CA ALA A 40 11.68 -0.44 -22.77
C ALA A 40 12.28 0.97 -22.62
N ARG A 41 11.68 1.98 -23.27
CA ARG A 41 12.15 3.37 -23.12
C ARG A 41 12.04 3.90 -21.69
N GLU A 42 11.01 3.49 -20.95
CA GLU A 42 10.85 3.87 -19.54
C GLU A 42 11.93 3.23 -18.68
N ILE A 43 12.21 1.94 -18.89
CA ILE A 43 13.28 1.22 -18.18
C ILE A 43 14.64 1.89 -18.45
N ASP A 44 14.94 2.23 -19.71
CA ASP A 44 16.18 2.90 -20.08
C ASP A 44 16.30 4.28 -19.40
N ARG A 45 15.21 5.06 -19.35
CA ARG A 45 15.20 6.36 -18.66
C ARG A 45 15.39 6.22 -17.16
N LEU A 46 14.72 5.24 -16.52
CA LEU A 46 14.94 4.95 -15.11
C LEU A 46 16.41 4.59 -14.83
N GLY A 47 17.03 3.77 -15.68
CA GLY A 47 18.45 3.43 -15.59
C GLY A 47 19.34 4.68 -15.70
N GLN A 48 19.05 5.60 -16.64
CA GLN A 48 19.79 6.87 -16.78
C GLN A 48 19.66 7.79 -15.56
N MET A 49 18.54 7.71 -14.83
CA MET A 49 18.33 8.41 -13.56
C MET A 49 18.96 7.71 -12.35
N GLY A 50 19.64 6.58 -12.54
CA GLY A 50 20.17 5.75 -11.45
C GLY A 50 19.07 5.08 -10.63
N ALA A 51 17.88 4.88 -11.19
CA ALA A 51 16.78 4.21 -10.55
C ALA A 51 16.72 2.72 -10.92
N HIS A 52 16.27 1.90 -9.97
CA HIS A 52 16.15 0.45 -10.11
C HIS A 52 14.71 0.01 -9.94
N LEU A 53 14.24 -0.90 -10.77
CA LEU A 53 12.93 -1.53 -10.60
C LEU A 53 13.04 -2.70 -9.61
N ARG A 54 12.02 -2.84 -8.76
CA ARG A 54 11.82 -3.98 -7.87
C ARG A 54 10.45 -4.58 -8.16
N PHE A 55 10.42 -5.88 -8.36
CA PHE A 55 9.20 -6.62 -8.70
C PHE A 55 8.77 -7.46 -7.51
N VAL A 56 7.47 -7.50 -7.24
CA VAL A 56 6.90 -8.37 -6.21
C VAL A 56 7.32 -9.84 -6.48
N ASP A 57 7.48 -10.61 -5.43
CA ASP A 57 7.90 -12.03 -5.48
C ASP A 57 9.31 -12.26 -6.07
N THR A 58 10.14 -11.20 -6.18
CA THR A 58 11.54 -11.34 -6.57
C THR A 58 12.48 -10.89 -5.45
N ASP A 59 13.73 -11.35 -5.52
CA ASP A 59 14.77 -10.90 -4.60
C ASP A 59 14.98 -9.39 -4.65
N GLY A 60 15.07 -8.79 -3.45
CA GLY A 60 15.24 -7.33 -3.28
C GLY A 60 13.94 -6.52 -3.32
N TYR A 61 12.77 -7.17 -3.41
CA TYR A 61 11.51 -6.50 -3.11
C TYR A 61 11.35 -6.39 -1.59
N PRO A 62 10.88 -5.23 -1.05
CA PRO A 62 10.76 -5.05 0.40
C PRO A 62 9.79 -6.07 1.00
N ALA A 63 10.29 -6.91 1.93
CA ALA A 63 9.55 -8.03 2.46
C ALA A 63 8.22 -7.62 3.14
N LEU A 64 8.25 -6.54 3.96
CA LEU A 64 7.05 -6.03 4.62
C LEU A 64 6.01 -5.49 3.63
N LEU A 65 6.46 -4.86 2.54
CA LEU A 65 5.58 -4.35 1.49
C LEU A 65 4.92 -5.50 0.71
N GLY A 66 5.65 -6.59 0.48
CA GLY A 66 5.15 -7.80 -0.17
C GLY A 66 4.08 -8.56 0.62
N LEU A 67 3.91 -8.26 1.92
CA LEU A 67 2.86 -8.85 2.76
C LEU A 67 1.49 -8.18 2.59
N LEU A 68 1.43 -7.04 1.91
CA LEU A 68 0.15 -6.39 1.64
C LEU A 68 -0.64 -7.18 0.57
N GLU A 69 -1.93 -7.33 0.76
CA GLU A 69 -2.82 -7.96 -0.23
C GLU A 69 -2.81 -7.21 -1.58
N ASP A 70 -2.63 -5.90 -1.53
CA ASP A 70 -2.55 -5.00 -2.67
C ASP A 70 -1.12 -4.48 -2.91
N ALA A 71 -0.09 -5.30 -2.61
CA ALA A 71 1.31 -4.96 -2.85
C ALA A 71 1.51 -4.47 -4.30
N PRO A 72 2.23 -3.35 -4.52
CA PRO A 72 2.50 -2.89 -5.88
C PRO A 72 3.32 -3.93 -6.64
N PRO A 73 2.87 -4.38 -7.84
CA PRO A 73 3.60 -5.41 -8.59
C PRO A 73 5.00 -4.95 -9.01
N VAL A 74 5.21 -3.66 -9.11
CA VAL A 74 6.51 -3.04 -9.41
C VAL A 74 6.63 -1.69 -8.70
N ILE A 75 7.81 -1.42 -8.17
CA ILE A 75 8.21 -0.10 -7.67
C ILE A 75 9.52 0.32 -8.31
N ALA A 76 9.66 1.61 -8.58
CA ALA A 76 10.92 2.23 -8.99
C ALA A 76 11.58 2.85 -7.75
N VAL A 77 12.88 2.61 -7.57
CA VAL A 77 13.66 3.09 -6.43
C VAL A 77 14.87 3.84 -6.94
N GLN A 78 15.03 5.09 -6.54
CA GLN A 78 16.20 5.91 -6.80
C GLN A 78 16.98 6.14 -5.50
N GLY A 79 18.28 5.90 -5.50
CA GLY A 79 19.14 5.98 -4.31
C GLY A 79 19.46 4.60 -3.70
N ASP A 80 19.67 4.54 -2.38
CA ASP A 80 20.11 3.32 -1.70
C ASP A 80 18.96 2.32 -1.46
N CYS A 81 18.85 1.35 -2.37
CA CYS A 81 17.83 0.30 -2.28
C CYS A 81 17.92 -0.55 -1.00
N ARG A 82 19.10 -0.64 -0.34
CA ARG A 82 19.31 -1.45 0.87
C ARG A 82 18.52 -0.91 2.06
N LEU A 83 18.10 0.35 2.02
CA LEU A 83 17.28 0.96 3.06
C LEU A 83 15.89 0.33 3.16
N LEU A 84 15.38 -0.22 2.05
CA LEU A 84 14.06 -0.84 2.00
C LEU A 84 13.98 -2.19 2.74
N ASP A 85 15.13 -2.81 3.00
CA ASP A 85 15.24 -4.08 3.74
C ASP A 85 15.57 -3.87 5.23
N ARG A 86 15.67 -2.61 5.68
CA ARG A 86 15.99 -2.28 7.08
C ARG A 86 14.73 -2.06 7.91
N ARG A 87 14.88 -2.17 9.24
CA ARG A 87 13.84 -1.75 10.19
C ARG A 87 13.49 -0.27 9.93
N ALA A 88 12.22 0.01 9.75
CA ALA A 88 11.74 1.34 9.37
C ALA A 88 10.52 1.77 10.17
N VAL A 89 10.39 3.07 10.35
CA VAL A 89 9.26 3.74 11.00
C VAL A 89 8.81 4.89 10.10
N ALA A 90 7.50 5.03 9.89
CA ALA A 90 6.97 6.19 9.19
C ALA A 90 6.68 7.33 10.14
N LEU A 91 7.02 8.56 9.75
CA LEU A 91 6.55 9.78 10.37
C LEU A 91 5.61 10.49 9.40
N VAL A 92 4.37 10.73 9.83
CA VAL A 92 3.35 11.39 9.02
C VAL A 92 2.60 12.44 9.81
N GLY A 93 1.97 13.39 9.11
CA GLY A 93 1.20 14.42 9.80
C GLY A 93 0.58 15.45 8.88
N GLY A 94 0.17 16.57 9.48
CA GLY A 94 -0.47 17.67 8.80
C GLY A 94 0.46 18.39 7.81
N ARG A 95 -0.07 18.73 6.64
CA ARG A 95 0.64 19.59 5.65
C ARG A 95 0.81 21.04 6.15
N ASN A 96 -0.11 21.49 6.99
CA ASN A 96 -0.08 22.80 7.65
C ASN A 96 0.25 22.62 9.14
N ALA A 97 1.38 21.97 9.40
CA ALA A 97 1.87 21.70 10.75
C ALA A 97 2.39 22.98 11.44
N SER A 98 2.29 23.00 12.76
CA SER A 98 2.88 24.08 13.57
C SER A 98 4.41 24.04 13.50
N ALA A 99 5.05 25.15 13.81
CA ALA A 99 6.51 25.20 13.92
C ALA A 99 7.03 24.22 14.99
N ASN A 100 6.29 24.03 16.08
CA ASN A 100 6.63 23.07 17.13
C ASN A 100 6.47 21.62 16.62
N GLY A 101 5.38 21.32 15.90
CA GLY A 101 5.15 19.99 15.29
C GLY A 101 6.23 19.63 14.28
N GLN A 102 6.65 20.58 13.44
CA GLN A 102 7.75 20.37 12.49
C GLN A 102 9.08 20.12 13.22
N ARG A 103 9.41 20.93 14.23
CA ARG A 103 10.63 20.75 15.04
C ARG A 103 10.63 19.39 15.75
N LEU A 104 9.49 18.99 16.30
CA LEU A 104 9.37 17.69 16.96
C LEU A 104 9.53 16.54 15.96
N ALA A 105 8.91 16.62 14.78
CA ALA A 105 9.07 15.63 13.73
C ALA A 105 10.53 15.49 13.28
N GLU A 106 11.25 16.61 13.12
CA GLU A 106 12.67 16.61 12.81
C GLU A 106 13.50 15.94 13.92
N THR A 107 13.23 16.28 15.20
CA THR A 107 13.91 15.72 16.36
C THR A 107 13.65 14.20 16.49
N LEU A 108 12.40 13.76 16.36
CA LEU A 108 12.03 12.34 16.38
C LEU A 108 12.73 11.58 15.26
N ALA A 109 12.68 12.13 14.04
CA ALA A 109 13.31 11.52 12.87
C ALA A 109 14.83 11.38 13.05
N ALA A 110 15.49 12.42 13.54
CA ALA A 110 16.93 12.39 13.85
C ALA A 110 17.27 11.33 14.91
N GLY A 111 16.49 11.23 15.99
CA GLY A 111 16.68 10.23 17.04
C GLY A 111 16.46 8.79 16.56
N ILE A 112 15.40 8.55 15.78
CA ILE A 112 15.09 7.25 15.19
C ILE A 112 16.20 6.84 14.20
N ALA A 113 16.64 7.76 13.36
CA ALA A 113 17.71 7.51 12.39
C ALA A 113 19.06 7.28 13.06
N ALA A 114 19.37 8.01 14.14
CA ALA A 114 20.58 7.80 14.95
C ALA A 114 20.61 6.41 15.62
N ALA A 115 19.43 5.88 16.00
CA ALA A 115 19.30 4.53 16.53
C ALA A 115 19.42 3.43 15.44
N GLY A 116 19.66 3.79 14.19
CA GLY A 116 19.90 2.84 13.08
C GLY A 116 18.67 2.45 12.28
N LEU A 117 17.48 2.99 12.59
CA LEU A 117 16.24 2.73 11.83
C LEU A 117 16.11 3.69 10.65
N VAL A 118 15.30 3.29 9.68
CA VAL A 118 14.98 4.12 8.53
C VAL A 118 13.69 4.88 8.78
N VAL A 119 13.71 6.18 8.48
CA VAL A 119 12.53 7.05 8.55
C VAL A 119 11.86 7.07 7.17
N VAL A 120 10.62 6.65 7.09
CA VAL A 120 9.82 6.67 5.87
C VAL A 120 8.79 7.80 5.94
N SER A 121 8.63 8.57 4.88
CA SER A 121 7.56 9.57 4.81
C SER A 121 7.15 9.87 3.36
N GLY A 122 6.19 10.78 3.20
CA GLY A 122 5.49 10.99 1.93
C GLY A 122 5.87 12.27 1.18
N MET A 123 6.93 12.97 1.54
CA MET A 123 7.34 14.20 0.84
C MET A 123 6.31 15.35 0.86
N ALA A 124 5.23 15.26 1.63
CA ALA A 124 4.29 16.36 1.75
C ALA A 124 4.92 17.55 2.52
N ARG A 125 4.29 18.73 2.42
CA ARG A 125 4.65 19.88 3.28
C ARG A 125 4.47 19.52 4.75
N GLY A 126 5.09 20.27 5.63
CA GLY A 126 4.93 20.16 7.08
C GLY A 126 5.66 18.96 7.66
N ILE A 127 4.95 18.05 8.30
CA ILE A 127 5.55 16.95 9.06
C ILE A 127 6.43 16.03 8.20
N ASP A 128 5.97 15.67 6.99
CA ASP A 128 6.72 14.76 6.12
C ASP A 128 8.08 15.35 5.73
N ALA A 129 8.12 16.63 5.33
CA ALA A 129 9.36 17.31 4.97
C ALA A 129 10.32 17.42 6.17
N ALA A 130 9.79 17.79 7.34
CA ALA A 130 10.58 17.89 8.58
C ALA A 130 11.16 16.53 8.99
N ALA A 131 10.40 15.44 8.85
CA ALA A 131 10.88 14.09 9.10
C ALA A 131 12.05 13.71 8.17
N HIS A 132 11.95 14.03 6.88
CA HIS A 132 13.05 13.80 5.95
C HIS A 132 14.28 14.64 6.30
N GLN A 133 14.10 15.92 6.63
CA GLN A 133 15.20 16.81 7.03
C GLN A 133 15.95 16.29 8.26
N GLY A 134 15.22 15.80 9.28
CA GLY A 134 15.82 15.23 10.48
C GLY A 134 16.61 13.95 10.25
N ALA A 135 16.15 13.07 9.36
CA ALA A 135 16.79 11.78 9.10
C ALA A 135 17.90 11.86 8.02
N LEU A 136 17.87 12.85 7.13
CA LEU A 136 18.77 12.97 5.99
C LEU A 136 20.27 13.03 6.38
N PRO A 137 20.71 13.71 7.46
CA PRO A 137 22.12 13.73 7.85
C PRO A 137 22.72 12.34 8.13
N SER A 138 21.89 11.37 8.54
CA SER A 138 22.33 9.98 8.75
C SER A 138 22.18 9.10 7.53
N GLY A 139 21.62 9.60 6.42
CA GLY A 139 21.34 8.83 5.21
C GLY A 139 20.25 7.75 5.38
N ARG A 140 19.42 7.82 6.44
CA ARG A 140 18.40 6.81 6.75
C ARG A 140 17.00 7.34 6.54
N THR A 141 16.74 7.85 5.34
CA THR A 141 15.39 8.30 4.97
C THR A 141 14.93 7.71 3.64
N VAL A 142 13.67 7.34 3.57
CA VAL A 142 13.00 6.85 2.36
C VAL A 142 11.76 7.70 2.10
N ALA A 143 11.75 8.36 0.96
CA ALA A 143 10.60 9.12 0.50
C ALA A 143 9.74 8.26 -0.42
N VAL A 144 8.47 8.07 -0.09
CA VAL A 144 7.50 7.47 -1.00
C VAL A 144 6.74 8.59 -1.68
N ILE A 145 6.72 8.64 -3.01
CA ILE A 145 6.09 9.73 -3.76
C ILE A 145 4.84 9.25 -4.52
N ALA A 146 3.93 10.18 -4.82
CA ALA A 146 2.64 9.86 -5.46
C ALA A 146 2.67 9.97 -6.99
N GLY A 147 3.72 10.55 -7.54
CA GLY A 147 3.97 10.71 -9.00
C GLY A 147 5.15 9.88 -9.47
N GLY A 148 5.53 10.07 -10.73
CA GLY A 148 6.77 9.53 -11.28
C GLY A 148 8.00 10.17 -10.63
N LEU A 149 9.15 9.47 -10.67
CA LEU A 149 10.42 9.96 -10.11
C LEU A 149 10.87 11.29 -10.73
N ASP A 150 10.46 11.54 -11.98
CA ASP A 150 10.75 12.76 -12.73
C ASP A 150 9.72 13.89 -12.51
N CYS A 151 8.72 13.70 -11.65
CA CYS A 151 7.65 14.66 -11.34
C CYS A 151 7.62 15.02 -9.85
N PRO A 152 8.61 15.78 -9.31
CA PRO A 152 8.64 16.17 -7.90
C PRO A 152 7.38 16.92 -7.48
N TYR A 153 6.84 16.56 -6.32
CA TYR A 153 5.69 17.24 -5.75
C TYR A 153 5.73 17.25 -4.22
N PRO A 154 5.48 18.38 -3.57
CA PRO A 154 5.21 19.70 -4.20
C PRO A 154 6.47 20.26 -4.89
N PRO A 155 6.34 21.21 -5.85
CA PRO A 155 7.49 21.71 -6.63
C PRO A 155 8.61 22.31 -5.77
N GLU A 156 8.27 22.92 -4.64
CA GLU A 156 9.25 23.46 -3.69
C GLU A 156 10.12 22.39 -3.01
N HIS A 157 9.75 21.12 -3.08
CA HIS A 157 10.52 19.99 -2.55
C HIS A 157 11.42 19.31 -3.58
N THR A 158 11.60 19.89 -4.78
CA THR A 158 12.48 19.34 -5.81
C THR A 158 13.90 19.11 -5.29
N ASP A 159 14.47 20.08 -4.58
CA ASP A 159 15.80 19.95 -3.99
C ASP A 159 15.84 18.92 -2.86
N LEU A 160 14.80 18.85 -2.03
CA LEU A 160 14.69 17.84 -0.99
C LEU A 160 14.62 16.42 -1.58
N GLN A 161 13.82 16.21 -2.66
CA GLN A 161 13.77 14.92 -3.35
C GLN A 161 15.13 14.53 -3.89
N ARG A 162 15.88 15.45 -4.49
CA ARG A 162 17.23 15.20 -5.00
C ARG A 162 18.19 14.82 -3.85
N GLN A 163 18.20 15.57 -2.75
CA GLN A 163 19.02 15.24 -1.57
C GLN A 163 18.70 13.85 -1.00
N ILE A 164 17.41 13.48 -0.95
CA ILE A 164 17.00 12.15 -0.50
C ILE A 164 17.43 11.08 -1.49
N ALA A 165 17.36 11.32 -2.80
CA ALA A 165 17.86 10.38 -3.80
C ALA A 165 19.39 10.17 -3.70
N GLU A 166 20.14 11.21 -3.32
CA GLU A 166 21.60 11.15 -3.15
C GLU A 166 22.01 10.49 -1.81
N GLY A 167 21.33 10.81 -0.70
CA GLY A 167 21.70 10.38 0.64
C GLY A 167 20.79 9.33 1.28
N GLY A 168 19.72 8.93 0.63
CA GLY A 168 18.70 8.00 1.11
C GLY A 168 18.10 7.22 -0.04
N ALA A 169 16.75 7.12 -0.11
CA ALA A 169 16.06 6.54 -1.26
C ALA A 169 14.71 7.22 -1.53
N VAL A 170 14.33 7.26 -2.81
CA VAL A 170 13.00 7.71 -3.27
C VAL A 170 12.30 6.54 -3.94
N VAL A 171 11.05 6.27 -3.57
CA VAL A 171 10.23 5.16 -4.06
C VAL A 171 9.00 5.69 -4.78
N ALA A 172 8.74 5.18 -5.97
CA ALA A 172 7.55 5.49 -6.77
C ALA A 172 6.89 4.21 -7.29
N GLU A 173 5.56 4.12 -7.22
CA GLU A 173 4.77 3.11 -7.95
C GLU A 173 4.36 3.64 -9.34
N ALA A 174 4.19 4.94 -9.45
CA ALA A 174 3.74 5.56 -10.68
C ALA A 174 4.85 5.61 -11.74
N PRO A 175 4.52 5.38 -13.03
CA PRO A 175 5.48 5.49 -14.12
C PRO A 175 5.99 6.93 -14.29
N LEU A 176 7.12 7.06 -14.99
CA LEU A 176 7.69 8.36 -15.35
C LEU A 176 6.69 9.23 -16.11
N GLY A 177 6.76 10.56 -15.89
CA GLY A 177 5.82 11.54 -16.46
C GLY A 177 4.47 11.61 -15.73
N THR A 178 4.24 10.82 -14.70
CA THR A 178 2.99 10.88 -13.94
C THR A 178 2.99 12.08 -13.00
N THR A 179 2.19 13.10 -13.33
CA THR A 179 1.96 14.23 -12.42
C THR A 179 0.99 13.82 -11.30
N PRO A 180 1.33 14.06 -10.02
CA PRO A 180 0.49 13.70 -8.90
C PRO A 180 -0.88 14.37 -8.94
N GLN A 181 -1.95 13.60 -8.71
CA GLN A 181 -3.32 14.03 -8.57
C GLN A 181 -3.86 13.62 -7.20
N SER A 182 -4.96 14.22 -6.74
CA SER A 182 -5.52 13.99 -5.40
C SER A 182 -5.74 12.50 -5.08
N ARG A 183 -6.19 11.71 -6.06
CA ARG A 183 -6.42 10.25 -5.92
C ARG A 183 -5.14 9.42 -5.75
N HIS A 184 -3.97 9.94 -6.15
CA HIS A 184 -2.69 9.22 -6.06
C HIS A 184 -2.14 9.21 -4.62
N PHE A 185 -2.48 10.22 -3.79
CA PHE A 185 -1.95 10.30 -2.42
C PHE A 185 -2.47 9.18 -1.50
N PRO A 186 -3.79 8.88 -1.44
CA PRO A 186 -4.27 7.75 -0.66
C PRO A 186 -3.69 6.41 -1.13
N ARG A 187 -3.59 6.20 -2.45
CA ARG A 187 -3.00 5.00 -3.03
C ARG A 187 -1.53 4.84 -2.63
N ARG A 188 -0.74 5.90 -2.65
CA ARG A 188 0.65 5.90 -2.22
C ARG A 188 0.79 5.60 -0.72
N ASN A 189 -0.14 6.06 0.14
CA ASN A 189 -0.02 5.92 1.59
C ASN A 189 0.04 4.45 2.04
N ARG A 190 -0.55 3.50 1.31
CA ARG A 190 -0.41 2.07 1.59
C ARG A 190 1.04 1.59 1.48
N ILE A 191 1.82 2.18 0.57
CA ILE A 191 3.24 1.84 0.43
C ILE A 191 4.03 2.34 1.63
N ILE A 192 3.72 3.55 2.14
CA ILE A 192 4.32 4.04 3.39
C ILE A 192 4.04 3.06 4.53
N ALA A 193 2.76 2.70 4.74
CA ALA A 193 2.36 1.75 5.77
C ALA A 193 2.97 0.35 5.57
N GLY A 194 3.09 -0.09 4.31
CA GLY A 194 3.66 -1.39 3.95
C GLY A 194 5.16 -1.52 4.19
N LEU A 195 5.92 -0.42 4.10
CA LEU A 195 7.38 -0.43 4.25
C LEU A 195 7.87 -0.44 5.70
N VAL A 196 6.99 -0.23 6.69
CA VAL A 196 7.39 0.11 8.06
C VAL A 196 6.86 -0.88 9.09
N LEU A 197 7.47 -0.89 10.27
CA LEU A 197 7.01 -1.63 11.45
C LEU A 197 6.00 -0.84 12.27
N GLY A 198 6.03 0.49 12.17
CA GLY A 198 5.12 1.37 12.88
C GLY A 198 5.01 2.74 12.22
N VAL A 199 3.93 3.45 12.53
CA VAL A 199 3.62 4.79 12.02
C VAL A 199 3.45 5.76 13.18
N VAL A 200 4.22 6.84 13.19
CA VAL A 200 4.11 7.96 14.13
C VAL A 200 3.29 9.08 13.49
N VAL A 201 2.20 9.45 14.13
CA VAL A 201 1.38 10.60 13.75
C VAL A 201 1.73 11.78 14.65
N VAL A 202 2.42 12.80 14.11
CA VAL A 202 2.92 13.94 14.90
C VAL A 202 1.82 14.98 15.12
N GLU A 203 1.22 15.50 14.06
CA GLU A 203 0.05 16.37 14.12
C GLU A 203 -0.96 15.94 13.07
N ALA A 204 -2.20 15.75 13.46
CA ALA A 204 -3.29 15.43 12.53
C ALA A 204 -4.61 16.05 12.98
N ALA A 205 -5.21 16.88 12.12
CA ALA A 205 -6.60 17.25 12.29
C ALA A 205 -7.53 16.04 11.97
N GLN A 206 -8.77 16.04 12.46
CA GLN A 206 -9.73 14.93 12.30
C GLN A 206 -9.96 14.44 10.86
N ARG A 207 -9.73 15.29 9.86
CA ARG A 207 -9.86 14.95 8.43
C ARG A 207 -8.51 14.96 7.70
N SER A 208 -7.42 14.78 8.43
CA SER A 208 -6.08 14.74 7.83
C SER A 208 -5.87 13.48 7.00
N GLY A 209 -5.21 13.63 5.84
CA GLY A 209 -4.79 12.48 5.02
C GLY A 209 -3.80 11.55 5.73
N SER A 210 -3.09 12.02 6.76
CA SER A 210 -2.21 11.20 7.60
C SER A 210 -2.96 10.16 8.42
N LEU A 211 -4.23 10.40 8.77
CA LEU A 211 -5.09 9.42 9.42
C LEU A 211 -5.46 8.25 8.50
N ILE A 212 -5.45 8.46 7.17
CA ILE A 212 -5.58 7.36 6.21
C ILE A 212 -4.37 6.45 6.31
N THR A 213 -3.16 7.01 6.42
CA THR A 213 -1.93 6.21 6.60
C THR A 213 -1.97 5.44 7.92
N ALA A 214 -2.44 6.05 9.01
CA ALA A 214 -2.60 5.39 10.30
C ALA A 214 -3.55 4.20 10.22
N ARG A 215 -4.70 4.36 9.56
CA ARG A 215 -5.65 3.26 9.33
C ARG A 215 -5.04 2.13 8.51
N LEU A 216 -4.40 2.45 7.38
CA LEU A 216 -3.74 1.47 6.52
C LEU A 216 -2.62 0.72 7.26
N ALA A 217 -1.90 1.40 8.16
CA ALA A 217 -0.91 0.79 9.03
C ALA A 217 -1.55 -0.22 10.00
N GLN A 218 -2.66 0.14 10.61
CA GLN A 218 -3.44 -0.72 11.51
C GLN A 218 -3.98 -1.96 10.77
N GLU A 219 -4.57 -1.76 9.59
CA GLU A 219 -5.04 -2.83 8.72
C GLU A 219 -3.90 -3.79 8.30
N ALA A 220 -2.68 -3.27 8.14
CA ALA A 220 -1.47 -4.05 7.85
C ALA A 220 -0.77 -4.63 9.11
N GLY A 221 -1.36 -4.50 10.30
CA GLY A 221 -0.78 -5.02 11.56
C GLY A 221 0.49 -4.28 11.99
N ARG A 222 0.59 -2.97 11.70
CA ARG A 222 1.72 -2.13 12.12
C ARG A 222 1.39 -1.42 13.44
N GLU A 223 2.43 -1.13 14.23
CA GLU A 223 2.27 -0.37 15.47
C GLU A 223 1.88 1.08 15.18
N LEU A 224 1.01 1.65 16.01
CA LEU A 224 0.63 3.05 15.92
C LEU A 224 1.17 3.85 17.08
N PHE A 225 1.72 4.99 16.75
CA PHE A 225 2.29 5.97 17.66
C PHE A 225 1.64 7.33 17.39
N ALA A 226 1.34 8.09 18.41
CA ALA A 226 0.78 9.41 18.24
C ALA A 226 1.37 10.40 19.27
N VAL A 227 1.67 11.59 18.77
CA VAL A 227 2.15 12.69 19.62
C VAL A 227 0.94 13.38 20.24
N PRO A 228 0.92 13.53 21.58
CA PRO A 228 -0.14 14.24 22.27
C PRO A 228 -0.09 15.75 21.96
N GLY A 229 -1.24 16.36 21.87
CA GLY A 229 -1.33 17.80 21.67
C GLY A 229 -2.48 18.44 22.45
N SER A 230 -2.51 19.78 22.50
CA SER A 230 -3.56 20.51 23.20
C SER A 230 -4.95 20.14 22.63
N PRO A 231 -5.94 19.81 23.49
CA PRO A 231 -7.32 19.59 23.05
C PRO A 231 -7.95 20.82 22.40
N LEU A 232 -7.40 22.00 22.64
CA LEU A 232 -7.85 23.28 22.04
C LEU A 232 -7.27 23.51 20.65
N ASP A 233 -6.21 22.77 20.27
CA ASP A 233 -5.62 22.87 18.94
C ASP A 233 -6.31 21.89 17.97
N PRO A 234 -7.00 22.38 16.93
CA PRO A 234 -7.65 21.52 15.94
C PRO A 234 -6.68 20.54 15.22
N ARG A 235 -5.40 20.88 15.15
CA ARG A 235 -4.34 20.06 14.53
C ARG A 235 -3.97 18.84 15.35
N ALA A 236 -4.24 18.85 16.66
CA ALA A 236 -3.94 17.73 17.56
C ALA A 236 -5.09 16.72 17.69
N ARG A 237 -6.30 17.07 17.26
CA ARG A 237 -7.50 16.26 17.55
C ARG A 237 -7.40 14.83 17.02
N GLY A 238 -6.97 14.64 15.76
CA GLY A 238 -6.85 13.32 15.17
C GLY A 238 -5.75 12.47 15.83
N ALA A 239 -4.61 13.07 16.20
CA ALA A 239 -3.57 12.37 16.94
C ALA A 239 -4.05 11.98 18.36
N ASN A 240 -4.76 12.89 19.04
CA ASN A 240 -5.36 12.59 20.35
C ASN A 240 -6.46 11.53 20.27
N ASP A 241 -7.20 11.43 19.16
CA ASP A 241 -8.19 10.37 18.95
C ASP A 241 -7.49 9.01 18.79
N LEU A 242 -6.39 8.93 18.03
CA LEU A 242 -5.57 7.71 17.94
C LEU A 242 -5.04 7.24 19.29
N LEU A 243 -4.63 8.17 20.18
CA LEU A 243 -4.22 7.82 21.55
C LEU A 243 -5.37 7.19 22.36
N ARG A 244 -6.61 7.68 22.21
CA ARG A 244 -7.79 7.09 22.85
C ARG A 244 -8.14 5.71 22.28
N GLU A 245 -7.77 5.47 21.02
CA GLU A 245 -7.96 4.20 20.33
C GLU A 245 -6.84 3.19 20.63
N GLY A 246 -5.83 3.57 21.44
CA GLY A 246 -4.76 2.68 21.90
C GLY A 246 -3.42 2.84 21.18
N ALA A 247 -3.22 3.90 20.41
CA ALA A 247 -1.89 4.23 19.87
C ALA A 247 -0.92 4.55 21.00
N HIS A 248 0.36 4.21 20.84
CA HIS A 248 1.39 4.50 21.82
C HIS A 248 1.63 6.01 21.91
N LEU A 249 1.58 6.56 23.13
CA LEU A 249 1.94 7.95 23.38
C LEU A 249 3.42 8.15 23.08
N THR A 250 3.74 9.17 22.29
CA THR A 250 5.09 9.40 21.78
C THR A 250 5.50 10.85 21.96
N GLU A 251 6.52 11.08 22.75
CA GLU A 251 7.16 12.38 22.95
C GLU A 251 8.62 12.34 22.49
N THR A 252 9.24 11.17 22.52
CA THR A 252 10.66 10.96 22.20
C THR A 252 10.86 9.78 21.23
N ALA A 253 12.03 9.69 20.62
CA ALA A 253 12.39 8.54 19.80
C ALA A 253 12.46 7.23 20.62
N ALA A 254 12.78 7.29 21.92
CA ALA A 254 12.81 6.12 22.80
C ALA A 254 11.44 5.47 22.91
N ASP A 255 10.35 6.25 23.02
CA ASP A 255 8.99 5.73 23.10
C ASP A 255 8.64 4.88 21.88
N VAL A 256 9.17 5.24 20.71
CA VAL A 256 9.01 4.48 19.48
C VAL A 256 9.86 3.21 19.51
N LEU A 257 11.13 3.31 19.88
CA LEU A 257 12.10 2.21 19.86
C LEU A 257 11.71 1.10 20.83
N ASP A 258 11.23 1.45 22.01
CA ASP A 258 10.86 0.51 23.08
C ASP A 258 9.59 -0.29 22.74
N ASN A 259 8.74 0.21 21.84
CA ASN A 259 7.47 -0.39 21.48
C ASN A 259 7.43 -0.94 20.04
N LEU A 260 8.55 -0.92 19.30
CA LEU A 260 8.62 -1.52 17.97
C LEU A 260 8.90 -3.03 18.05
N PRO A 261 8.18 -3.86 17.29
CA PRO A 261 8.48 -5.28 17.18
C PRO A 261 9.83 -5.52 16.51
N ASP A 262 10.41 -6.69 16.76
CA ASP A 262 11.56 -7.15 16.00
C ASP A 262 11.22 -7.30 14.52
N HIS A 263 12.18 -7.00 13.64
CA HIS A 263 11.99 -7.20 12.20
C HIS A 263 11.82 -8.70 11.92
N PRO A 264 10.73 -9.13 11.29
CA PRO A 264 10.59 -10.52 10.89
C PRO A 264 11.76 -10.88 9.95
N SER A 265 12.52 -11.93 10.30
CA SER A 265 13.56 -12.44 9.42
C SER A 265 12.94 -12.96 8.12
N ARG A 266 13.66 -12.83 6.99
CA ARG A 266 13.21 -13.38 5.69
C ARG A 266 12.79 -14.85 5.76
N GLU A 267 13.44 -15.64 6.62
CA GLU A 267 13.10 -17.04 6.84
C GLU A 267 11.77 -17.25 7.58
N GLY A 268 11.34 -16.30 8.41
CA GLY A 268 10.07 -16.33 9.13
C GLY A 268 8.85 -15.83 8.34
N ILE A 269 9.06 -14.96 7.33
CA ILE A 269 7.98 -14.35 6.55
C ILE A 269 7.27 -15.37 5.65
N GLY A 270 7.97 -16.41 5.18
CA GLY A 270 7.42 -17.44 4.29
C GLY A 270 6.56 -18.51 4.99
N ARG A 271 6.46 -18.54 6.32
CA ARG A 271 5.87 -19.68 7.04
C ARG A 271 4.98 -19.38 8.25
N SER A 272 4.80 -18.12 8.65
CA SER A 272 3.88 -17.82 9.77
C SER A 272 3.00 -16.64 9.42
N PRO A 273 1.68 -16.80 9.44
CA PRO A 273 0.78 -15.66 9.41
C PRO A 273 1.10 -14.75 10.60
N LEU A 274 1.25 -13.46 10.38
CA LEU A 274 1.44 -12.43 11.42
C LEU A 274 0.34 -12.46 12.51
N PHE A 275 -0.73 -13.22 12.30
CA PHE A 275 -1.84 -13.45 13.22
C PHE A 275 -1.59 -14.53 14.28
N ALA A 276 -0.43 -15.19 14.30
CA ALA A 276 -0.10 -16.21 15.33
C ALA A 276 0.26 -15.60 16.72
N ARG A 277 0.28 -14.29 16.86
CA ARG A 277 0.60 -13.58 18.11
C ARG A 277 -0.60 -13.43 19.06
N GLY A 278 -1.47 -14.41 19.14
CA GLY A 278 -2.63 -14.36 20.03
C GLY A 278 -2.95 -15.64 20.77
N LEU A 279 -2.16 -16.69 20.61
CA LEU A 279 -2.38 -17.93 21.38
C LEU A 279 -1.63 -17.85 22.71
N PRO A 280 -2.32 -18.00 23.84
CA PRO A 280 -1.67 -18.05 25.15
C PRO A 280 -0.66 -19.22 25.19
N PRO A 281 0.46 -19.09 25.93
CA PRO A 281 1.45 -20.15 26.05
C PRO A 281 0.79 -21.41 26.65
N GLY A 282 0.77 -22.50 25.87
CA GLY A 282 0.20 -23.79 26.29
C GLY A 282 -0.83 -24.42 25.35
N LEU A 283 -1.24 -23.73 24.26
CA LEU A 283 -2.05 -24.34 23.22
C LEU A 283 -1.16 -24.69 22.03
N SER A 284 -0.68 -25.94 21.98
CA SER A 284 -0.11 -26.53 20.79
C SER A 284 -1.22 -26.62 19.72
N ALA A 285 -0.96 -26.14 18.51
CA ALA A 285 -1.84 -26.39 17.39
C ALA A 285 -1.95 -27.92 17.20
N PRO A 286 -3.14 -28.47 17.00
CA PRO A 286 -3.26 -29.89 16.73
C PRO A 286 -2.54 -30.20 15.39
N ASP A 287 -1.77 -31.30 15.39
CA ASP A 287 -0.97 -31.79 14.26
C ASP A 287 -1.76 -32.11 12.98
N SER A 288 -3.07 -31.84 12.97
CA SER A 288 -3.98 -32.14 11.85
C SER A 288 -4.08 -31.05 10.77
N PHE A 289 -3.27 -29.96 10.85
CA PHE A 289 -3.26 -28.92 9.81
C PHE A 289 -2.16 -29.06 8.75
N LEU A 290 -1.44 -30.21 8.73
CA LEU A 290 -0.34 -30.44 7.80
C LEU A 290 -0.73 -31.21 6.52
N GLU A 291 -1.96 -31.61 6.36
CA GLU A 291 -2.48 -32.10 5.07
C GLU A 291 -3.55 -31.11 4.56
N PRO A 292 -3.41 -30.59 3.32
CA PRO A 292 -4.51 -29.92 2.69
C PRO A 292 -5.68 -30.92 2.66
N PRO A 293 -6.90 -30.56 3.09
CA PRO A 293 -8.02 -31.46 2.90
C PRO A 293 -8.12 -31.77 1.43
N GLU A 294 -8.02 -33.05 1.04
CA GLU A 294 -8.47 -33.52 -0.25
C GLU A 294 -9.94 -33.08 -0.35
N LEU A 295 -10.17 -32.01 -1.08
CA LEU A 295 -11.52 -31.58 -1.45
C LEU A 295 -12.08 -32.70 -2.32
N SER A 296 -12.84 -33.59 -1.70
CA SER A 296 -13.76 -34.45 -2.44
C SER A 296 -14.57 -33.54 -3.35
N PRO A 297 -14.75 -33.87 -4.63
CA PRO A 297 -15.54 -33.06 -5.53
C PRO A 297 -17.00 -33.12 -5.09
N SER A 298 -17.41 -32.23 -4.20
CA SER A 298 -18.82 -31.91 -4.03
C SER A 298 -19.24 -31.13 -5.26
N GLU A 299 -20.13 -31.69 -6.01
CA GLU A 299 -20.78 -31.17 -7.19
C GLU A 299 -21.41 -29.80 -6.90
N THR A 300 -20.62 -28.73 -7.03
CA THR A 300 -21.15 -27.39 -7.19
C THR A 300 -21.18 -27.11 -8.69
N PRO A 301 -22.29 -26.62 -9.27
CA PRO A 301 -22.39 -26.40 -10.70
C PRO A 301 -21.30 -25.45 -11.16
N GLY A 302 -20.28 -25.95 -11.84
CA GLY A 302 -19.22 -25.18 -12.46
C GLY A 302 -19.75 -24.46 -13.72
N GLY A 303 -20.66 -23.47 -13.55
CA GLY A 303 -21.17 -22.62 -14.60
C GLY A 303 -20.55 -21.22 -14.51
N ARG A 304 -20.26 -20.62 -15.68
CA ARG A 304 -19.93 -19.20 -15.79
C ARG A 304 -21.10 -18.37 -15.24
N ILE A 305 -20.84 -17.48 -14.29
CA ILE A 305 -21.84 -16.52 -13.85
C ILE A 305 -22.00 -15.46 -14.94
N PRO A 306 -23.22 -15.20 -15.42
CA PRO A 306 -23.45 -14.04 -16.28
C PRO A 306 -23.08 -12.76 -15.50
N PRO A 307 -22.24 -11.84 -16.03
CA PRO A 307 -21.88 -10.60 -15.35
C PRO A 307 -23.08 -9.78 -14.86
N LYS A 308 -24.20 -9.86 -15.57
CA LYS A 308 -25.46 -9.21 -15.18
C LYS A 308 -25.98 -9.70 -13.83
N GLN A 309 -25.85 -11.00 -13.53
CA GLN A 309 -26.31 -11.56 -12.26
C GLN A 309 -25.49 -11.06 -11.07
N VAL A 310 -24.21 -10.77 -11.26
CA VAL A 310 -23.36 -10.15 -10.23
C VAL A 310 -23.74 -8.68 -10.06
N LEU A 311 -24.03 -7.95 -11.13
CA LEU A 311 -24.50 -6.57 -11.07
C LEU A 311 -25.82 -6.43 -10.31
N ASP A 312 -26.75 -7.37 -10.51
CA ASP A 312 -28.07 -7.36 -9.85
C ASP A 312 -27.98 -7.59 -8.32
N LEU A 313 -26.84 -8.13 -7.84
CA LEU A 313 -26.57 -8.36 -6.41
C LEU A 313 -25.78 -7.24 -5.76
N LEU A 314 -25.23 -6.31 -6.55
CA LEU A 314 -24.54 -5.13 -6.04
C LEU A 314 -25.53 -4.02 -5.67
N GLU A 315 -25.40 -3.54 -4.46
CA GLU A 315 -26.19 -2.42 -3.94
C GLU A 315 -25.48 -1.09 -4.25
N SER A 316 -26.14 0.02 -3.98
CA SER A 316 -25.55 1.36 -4.12
C SER A 316 -24.41 1.64 -3.14
N SER A 317 -24.23 0.78 -2.13
CA SER A 317 -23.12 0.82 -1.16
C SER A 317 -22.06 -0.24 -1.50
N PRO A 318 -20.77 0.03 -1.18
CA PRO A 318 -19.69 -0.95 -1.42
C PRO A 318 -19.95 -2.28 -0.73
N THR A 319 -20.00 -3.37 -1.49
CA THR A 319 -20.33 -4.71 -1.02
C THR A 319 -19.05 -5.56 -0.90
N PRO A 320 -18.81 -6.26 0.24
CA PRO A 320 -17.70 -7.20 0.37
C PRO A 320 -17.80 -8.35 -0.66
N VAL A 321 -16.69 -8.71 -1.28
CA VAL A 321 -16.65 -9.80 -2.28
C VAL A 321 -17.08 -11.14 -1.66
N ASP A 322 -16.75 -11.39 -0.40
CA ASP A 322 -17.14 -12.59 0.32
C ASP A 322 -18.67 -12.71 0.49
N ASP A 323 -19.37 -11.59 0.62
CA ASP A 323 -20.83 -11.57 0.67
C ASP A 323 -21.44 -11.87 -0.70
N LEU A 324 -20.83 -11.38 -1.78
CA LEU A 324 -21.23 -11.73 -3.14
C LEU A 324 -21.04 -13.23 -3.40
N VAL A 325 -19.91 -13.81 -3.00
CA VAL A 325 -19.64 -15.24 -3.13
C VAL A 325 -20.70 -16.07 -2.40
N ARG A 326 -21.06 -15.68 -1.17
CA ARG A 326 -22.10 -16.37 -0.39
C ARG A 326 -23.49 -16.24 -1.01
N ARG A 327 -23.81 -15.08 -1.58
CA ARG A 327 -25.14 -14.80 -2.17
C ARG A 327 -25.31 -15.42 -3.58
N CYS A 328 -24.20 -15.55 -4.33
CA CYS A 328 -24.26 -16.05 -5.72
C CYS A 328 -24.42 -17.57 -5.86
N GLN A 329 -24.17 -18.37 -4.83
CA GLN A 329 -24.14 -19.85 -4.89
C GLN A 329 -23.21 -20.44 -5.97
N PHE A 330 -22.18 -19.70 -6.37
CA PHE A 330 -21.14 -20.10 -7.32
C PHE A 330 -19.78 -20.16 -6.62
N SER A 331 -18.80 -20.76 -7.27
CA SER A 331 -17.44 -20.80 -6.71
C SER A 331 -16.83 -19.39 -6.63
N ALA A 332 -15.99 -19.13 -5.61
CA ALA A 332 -15.28 -17.87 -5.45
C ALA A 332 -14.53 -17.49 -6.75
N ALA A 333 -13.91 -18.47 -7.42
CA ALA A 333 -13.21 -18.26 -8.68
C ALA A 333 -14.15 -17.76 -9.81
N ALA A 334 -15.38 -18.26 -9.89
CA ALA A 334 -16.35 -17.81 -10.89
C ALA A 334 -16.85 -16.38 -10.60
N VAL A 335 -17.06 -16.04 -9.32
CA VAL A 335 -17.44 -14.68 -8.90
C VAL A 335 -16.32 -13.70 -9.20
N MET A 336 -15.07 -14.02 -8.85
CA MET A 336 -13.90 -13.18 -9.12
C MET A 336 -13.69 -12.96 -10.63
N ALA A 337 -13.87 -13.98 -11.46
CA ALA A 337 -13.79 -13.84 -12.91
C ALA A 337 -14.86 -12.88 -13.46
N ALA A 338 -16.11 -12.99 -12.98
CA ALA A 338 -17.19 -12.10 -13.38
C ALA A 338 -16.96 -10.64 -12.90
N LEU A 339 -16.44 -10.46 -11.69
CA LEU A 339 -16.07 -9.12 -11.17
C LEU A 339 -14.95 -8.49 -12.00
N LEU A 340 -13.93 -9.27 -12.39
CA LEU A 340 -12.85 -8.78 -13.25
C LEU A 340 -13.40 -8.33 -14.63
N GLU A 341 -14.30 -9.09 -15.23
CA GLU A 341 -14.94 -8.69 -16.49
C GLU A 341 -15.70 -7.37 -16.34
N LEU A 342 -16.44 -7.19 -15.23
CA LEU A 342 -17.19 -5.98 -14.94
C LEU A 342 -16.30 -4.78 -14.62
N GLU A 343 -15.17 -5.00 -13.95
CA GLU A 343 -14.18 -3.94 -13.66
C GLU A 343 -13.49 -3.48 -14.96
N LEU A 344 -13.10 -4.42 -15.82
CA LEU A 344 -12.55 -4.11 -17.14
C LEU A 344 -13.57 -3.40 -18.05
N ALA A 345 -14.85 -3.66 -17.86
CA ALA A 345 -15.95 -2.95 -18.52
C ALA A 345 -16.23 -1.56 -17.92
N GLY A 346 -15.60 -1.22 -16.79
CA GLY A 346 -15.85 0.03 -16.08
C GLY A 346 -17.22 0.13 -15.42
N ARG A 347 -17.86 -1.02 -15.13
CA ARG A 347 -19.19 -1.11 -14.51
C ARG A 347 -19.11 -1.21 -13.00
N VAL A 348 -18.01 -1.73 -12.48
CA VAL A 348 -17.70 -1.82 -11.06
C VAL A 348 -16.29 -1.32 -10.79
N GLU A 349 -16.01 -0.93 -9.56
CA GLU A 349 -14.70 -0.54 -9.08
C GLU A 349 -14.38 -1.34 -7.82
N THR A 350 -13.18 -1.94 -7.78
CA THR A 350 -12.68 -2.62 -6.59
C THR A 350 -12.10 -1.58 -5.61
N LEU A 351 -12.58 -1.62 -4.37
CA LEU A 351 -12.19 -0.73 -3.28
C LEU A 351 -11.32 -1.47 -2.26
N PRO A 352 -10.47 -0.73 -1.50
CA PRO A 352 -9.69 -1.32 -0.42
C PRO A 352 -10.55 -2.14 0.56
N GLY A 353 -10.00 -3.26 1.06
CA GLY A 353 -10.72 -4.19 1.95
C GLY A 353 -11.62 -5.18 1.18
N ASN A 354 -11.22 -5.58 -0.03
CA ASN A 354 -11.90 -6.60 -0.85
C ASN A 354 -13.40 -6.31 -1.06
N ARG A 355 -13.73 -5.04 -1.34
CA ARG A 355 -15.11 -4.56 -1.58
C ARG A 355 -15.26 -4.07 -3.01
N VAL A 356 -16.45 -4.21 -3.55
CA VAL A 356 -16.80 -3.79 -4.90
C VAL A 356 -17.98 -2.81 -4.87
N ALA A 357 -17.88 -1.74 -5.65
CA ALA A 357 -18.95 -0.76 -5.83
C ALA A 357 -19.32 -0.60 -7.29
N LEU A 358 -20.58 -0.25 -7.55
CA LEU A 358 -21.03 0.15 -8.88
C LEU A 358 -20.41 1.49 -9.25
N VAL A 359 -19.84 1.58 -10.45
CA VAL A 359 -19.43 2.87 -11.02
C VAL A 359 -20.69 3.58 -11.53
N THR A 360 -21.19 4.56 -10.77
CA THR A 360 -22.23 5.48 -11.24
C THR A 360 -21.58 6.47 -12.20
N GLY A 361 -21.66 6.17 -13.51
CA GLY A 361 -21.28 7.13 -14.54
C GLY A 361 -22.23 8.33 -14.55
N PRO A 362 -21.80 9.52 -15.02
CA PRO A 362 -22.74 10.60 -15.27
C PRO A 362 -23.79 10.11 -16.25
N ALA A 363 -25.05 10.31 -15.89
CA ALA A 363 -26.16 10.09 -16.80
C ALA A 363 -25.91 10.94 -18.06
N SER A 364 -25.83 10.26 -19.20
CA SER A 364 -25.74 10.86 -20.53
C SER A 364 -27.02 11.58 -20.90
#